data_d9dafcb3bba87301b1069fdca3888b1c
#
_entry.id   d9dafcb3bba87301b1069fdca3888b1c
#
_cell.length_a   1.000
_cell.length_b   1.000
_cell.length_c   1.000
_cell.angle_alpha   90.00
_cell.angle_beta   90.00
_cell.angle_gamma   90.00
#
_symmetry.space_group_name_H-M   'P 1'
#
loop_
_entity.id
_entity.type
_entity.pdbx_description
1 polymer ?
#
loop_
_entity_poly.entity_id
_entity_poly.type
_entity_poly.pdbx_seq_one_letter_code
_entity_poly.pdbx_strand_id
1 'polypeptide(L)'
;MNNEDVLREFREAGALREGHFILSSGLHSGMFLQKNLVFMHPDRCERLCKALAQAIRDRVGEVDVCVSPAVGGIIPGYETARHLGVPSIYVEREGGKFAFRRAFSIEPGARIAMVEDIVTTGLSSRECVEAIQAAGGNVVVAAAIVDRSGGRANPGVPFVSLATLDVPAYPADALPPELAAIPAEDPGSRRLNG
;
A
#
# COMPACT_ATOMS: atom_id res chain seq x y z
N MET A 1 4.00 17.02 1.27
CA MET A 1 2.61 16.76 0.83
C MET A 1 1.84 16.39 2.09
N ASN A 2 0.70 17.01 2.34
CA ASN A 2 -0.13 16.70 3.51
C ASN A 2 -1.19 15.64 3.17
N ASN A 3 -1.92 15.15 4.18
CA ASN A 3 -2.95 14.10 4.02
C ASN A 3 -4.00 14.46 2.94
N GLU A 4 -4.51 15.70 2.95
CA GLU A 4 -5.55 16.14 2.01
C GLU A 4 -5.02 16.27 0.57
N ASP A 5 -3.76 16.65 0.39
CA ASP A 5 -3.12 16.69 -0.94
C ASP A 5 -3.06 15.29 -1.56
N VAL A 6 -2.73 14.26 -0.76
CA VAL A 6 -2.70 12.86 -1.21
C VAL A 6 -4.11 12.41 -1.59
N LEU A 7 -5.10 12.65 -0.73
CA LEU A 7 -6.49 12.25 -0.99
C LEU A 7 -7.08 12.96 -2.21
N ARG A 8 -6.69 14.21 -2.47
CA ARG A 8 -7.07 14.94 -3.68
C ARG A 8 -6.55 14.23 -4.94
N GLU A 9 -5.28 13.77 -4.97
CA GLU A 9 -4.76 12.98 -6.10
C GLU A 9 -5.61 11.73 -6.36
N PHE A 10 -6.06 11.05 -5.30
CA PHE A 10 -6.94 9.88 -5.42
C PHE A 10 -8.35 10.25 -5.91
N ARG A 11 -8.96 11.33 -5.40
CA ARG A 11 -10.29 11.79 -5.85
C ARG A 11 -10.30 12.21 -7.31
N GLU A 12 -9.33 13.03 -7.72
CA GLU A 12 -9.20 13.52 -9.10
C GLU A 12 -8.91 12.40 -10.12
N ALA A 13 -8.26 11.32 -9.68
CA ALA A 13 -8.07 10.11 -10.49
C ALA A 13 -9.31 9.20 -10.51
N GLY A 14 -10.38 9.52 -9.78
CA GLY A 14 -11.53 8.63 -9.59
C GLY A 14 -11.22 7.39 -8.77
N ALA A 15 -10.09 7.38 -8.06
CA ALA A 15 -9.59 6.25 -7.30
C ALA A 15 -10.14 6.20 -5.87
N LEU A 16 -10.62 7.30 -5.35
CA LEU A 16 -11.34 7.40 -4.08
C LEU A 16 -12.81 7.68 -4.38
N ARG A 17 -13.68 6.74 -4.03
CA ARG A 17 -15.11 6.83 -4.24
C ARG A 17 -15.83 6.77 -2.90
N GLU A 18 -16.82 7.62 -2.71
CA GLU A 18 -17.73 7.61 -1.57
C GLU A 18 -19.08 7.02 -2.03
N GLY A 19 -19.70 6.20 -1.19
CA GLY A 19 -20.93 5.48 -1.52
C GLY A 19 -21.11 4.27 -0.61
N HIS A 20 -21.86 3.27 -1.03
CA HIS A 20 -22.02 2.02 -0.30
C HIS A 20 -21.40 0.86 -1.10
N PHE A 21 -20.30 0.31 -0.63
CA PHE A 21 -19.53 -0.70 -1.36
C PHE A 21 -19.48 -2.03 -0.60
N ILE A 22 -19.66 -3.13 -1.34
CA ILE A 22 -19.43 -4.48 -0.83
C ILE A 22 -17.96 -4.84 -1.11
N LEU A 23 -17.19 -5.05 -0.05
CA LEU A 23 -15.77 -5.40 -0.15
C LEU A 23 -15.60 -6.88 -0.45
N SER A 24 -14.41 -7.29 -0.93
CA SER A 24 -14.08 -8.70 -1.21
C SER A 24 -14.14 -9.63 0.02
N SER A 25 -14.15 -9.06 1.21
CA SER A 25 -14.37 -9.78 2.48
C SER A 25 -15.85 -10.04 2.79
N GLY A 26 -16.79 -9.50 1.99
CA GLY A 26 -18.22 -9.50 2.27
C GLY A 26 -18.66 -8.39 3.23
N LEU A 27 -17.73 -7.62 3.78
CA LEU A 27 -18.08 -6.45 4.59
C LEU A 27 -18.47 -5.27 3.71
N HIS A 28 -19.22 -4.35 4.29
CA HIS A 28 -19.70 -3.13 3.64
C HIS A 28 -18.92 -1.90 4.12
N SER A 29 -18.67 -0.96 3.22
CA SER A 29 -17.94 0.26 3.54
C SER A 29 -18.52 1.47 2.83
N GLY A 30 -18.46 2.64 3.48
CA GLY A 30 -18.83 3.94 2.90
C GLY A 30 -17.80 4.48 1.89
N MET A 31 -16.68 3.81 1.72
CA MET A 31 -15.58 4.28 0.88
C MET A 31 -14.88 3.12 0.17
N PHE A 32 -14.48 3.35 -1.08
CA PHE A 32 -13.72 2.39 -1.87
C PHE A 32 -12.51 3.06 -2.52
N LEU A 33 -11.35 2.40 -2.42
CA LEU A 33 -10.12 2.85 -3.06
C LEU A 33 -9.69 1.90 -4.18
N GLN A 34 -9.63 2.44 -5.40
CA GLN A 34 -9.13 1.74 -6.59
C GLN A 34 -7.76 2.32 -7.00
N LYS A 35 -6.73 1.96 -6.26
CA LYS A 35 -5.37 2.48 -6.36
C LYS A 35 -4.77 2.48 -7.76
N ASN A 36 -5.10 1.49 -8.58
CA ASN A 36 -4.56 1.38 -9.94
C ASN A 36 -4.93 2.58 -10.81
N LEU A 37 -6.06 3.25 -10.54
CA LEU A 37 -6.47 4.46 -11.24
C LEU A 37 -5.57 5.66 -10.95
N VAL A 38 -4.87 5.67 -9.82
CA VAL A 38 -3.84 6.69 -9.53
C VAL A 38 -2.54 6.34 -10.22
N PHE A 39 -2.06 5.10 -10.02
CA PHE A 39 -0.73 4.70 -10.49
C PHE A 39 -0.64 4.48 -12.00
N MET A 40 -1.78 4.40 -12.72
CA MET A 40 -1.76 4.44 -14.18
C MET A 40 -1.37 5.81 -14.76
N HIS A 41 -1.37 6.87 -13.95
CA HIS A 41 -0.96 8.22 -14.33
C HIS A 41 0.46 8.50 -13.82
N PRO A 42 1.49 8.49 -14.71
CA PRO A 42 2.89 8.62 -14.29
C PRO A 42 3.19 9.89 -13.50
N ASP A 43 2.57 11.01 -13.86
CA ASP A 43 2.73 12.31 -13.19
C ASP A 43 2.19 12.31 -11.75
N ARG A 44 1.06 11.64 -11.51
CA ARG A 44 0.49 11.46 -10.15
C ARG A 44 1.34 10.49 -9.33
N CYS A 45 1.73 9.38 -9.93
CA CYS A 45 2.63 8.41 -9.32
C CYS A 45 3.94 9.08 -8.89
N GLU A 46 4.56 9.87 -9.77
CA GLU A 46 5.79 10.62 -9.48
C GLU A 46 5.62 11.55 -8.28
N ARG A 47 4.57 12.38 -8.25
CA ARG A 47 4.34 13.32 -7.12
C ARG A 47 4.22 12.61 -5.78
N LEU A 48 3.42 11.53 -5.74
CA LEU A 48 3.19 10.74 -4.53
C LEU A 48 4.47 10.03 -4.09
N CYS A 49 5.15 9.33 -5.01
CA CYS A 49 6.34 8.55 -4.67
C CYS A 49 7.54 9.42 -4.32
N LYS A 50 7.66 10.62 -4.91
CA LYS A 50 8.65 11.63 -4.51
C LYS A 50 8.43 12.08 -3.06
N ALA A 51 7.18 12.33 -2.68
CA ALA A 51 6.84 12.69 -1.30
C ALA A 51 7.10 11.54 -0.34
N LEU A 52 6.82 10.28 -0.74
CA LEU A 52 7.09 9.10 0.07
C LEU A 52 8.58 8.89 0.26
N ALA A 53 9.39 9.04 -0.79
CA ALA A 53 10.84 8.97 -0.71
C ALA A 53 11.41 10.01 0.30
N GLN A 54 10.88 11.23 0.30
CA GLN A 54 11.26 12.24 1.28
C GLN A 54 10.88 11.83 2.71
N ALA A 55 9.66 11.32 2.92
CA ALA A 55 9.23 10.85 4.23
C ALA A 55 10.09 9.67 4.76
N ILE A 56 10.53 8.79 3.86
CA ILE A 56 11.47 7.71 4.20
C ILE A 56 12.81 8.29 4.66
N ARG A 57 13.41 9.23 3.89
CA ARG A 57 14.67 9.88 4.27
C ARG A 57 14.58 10.60 5.60
N ASP A 58 13.51 11.34 5.82
CA ASP A 58 13.29 12.10 7.06
C ASP A 58 13.18 11.15 8.27
N ARG A 59 12.67 9.93 8.06
CA ARG A 59 12.44 8.96 9.13
C ARG A 59 13.67 8.14 9.48
N VAL A 60 14.42 7.66 8.47
CA VAL A 60 15.49 6.66 8.67
C VAL A 60 16.82 7.00 7.99
N GLY A 61 16.90 8.11 7.25
CA GLY A 61 18.07 8.45 6.44
C GLY A 61 18.16 7.61 5.16
N GLU A 62 19.39 7.32 4.74
CA GLU A 62 19.64 6.56 3.51
C GLU A 62 19.26 5.09 3.68
N VAL A 63 18.84 4.49 2.57
CA VAL A 63 18.57 3.06 2.42
C VAL A 63 19.34 2.53 1.22
N ASP A 64 19.55 1.22 1.14
CA ASP A 64 20.34 0.60 0.07
C ASP A 64 19.47 0.06 -1.05
N VAL A 65 18.22 -0.34 -0.74
CA VAL A 65 17.29 -0.92 -1.71
C VAL A 65 15.84 -0.75 -1.25
N CYS A 66 14.93 -0.58 -2.21
CA CYS A 66 13.49 -0.70 -1.99
C CYS A 66 13.02 -2.12 -2.32
N VAL A 67 12.20 -2.68 -1.44
CA VAL A 67 11.53 -3.97 -1.68
C VAL A 67 10.03 -3.78 -1.57
N SER A 68 9.29 -4.32 -2.53
CA SER A 68 7.83 -4.17 -2.58
C SER A 68 7.13 -5.52 -2.68
N PRO A 69 5.95 -5.69 -2.06
CA PRO A 69 5.13 -6.86 -2.31
C PRO A 69 4.43 -6.74 -3.69
N ALA A 70 4.58 -7.76 -4.54
CA ALA A 70 3.83 -7.86 -5.79
C ALA A 70 2.34 -8.13 -5.51
N VAL A 71 1.44 -7.63 -6.34
CA VAL A 71 1.64 -6.87 -7.59
C VAL A 71 1.50 -5.35 -7.31
N GLY A 72 0.68 -4.96 -6.35
CA GLY A 72 0.26 -3.59 -6.11
C GLY A 72 1.41 -2.65 -5.76
N GLY A 73 2.37 -3.13 -4.98
CA GLY A 73 3.53 -2.36 -4.54
C GLY A 73 4.59 -2.11 -5.61
N ILE A 74 4.56 -2.84 -6.76
CA ILE A 74 5.65 -2.78 -7.76
C ILE A 74 5.81 -1.37 -8.32
N ILE A 75 4.72 -0.77 -8.81
CA ILE A 75 4.79 0.57 -9.42
C ILE A 75 5.22 1.64 -8.41
N PRO A 76 4.52 1.82 -7.26
CA PRO A 76 4.94 2.82 -6.28
C PRO A 76 6.31 2.52 -5.68
N GLY A 77 6.69 1.24 -5.52
CA GLY A 77 8.02 0.88 -5.04
C GLY A 77 9.12 1.24 -6.00
N TYR A 78 8.96 0.95 -7.30
CA TYR A 78 9.91 1.33 -8.34
C TYR A 78 10.09 2.86 -8.41
N GLU A 79 8.97 3.57 -8.42
CA GLU A 79 9.01 5.03 -8.52
C GLU A 79 9.60 5.69 -7.26
N THR A 80 9.29 5.15 -6.07
CA THR A 80 9.90 5.61 -4.81
C THR A 80 11.40 5.35 -4.80
N ALA A 81 11.85 4.16 -5.25
CA ALA A 81 13.26 3.81 -5.38
C ALA A 81 14.00 4.76 -6.34
N ARG A 82 13.37 5.12 -7.47
CA ARG A 82 13.92 6.11 -8.42
C ARG A 82 14.21 7.44 -7.71
N HIS A 83 13.30 7.90 -6.87
CA HIS A 83 13.50 9.14 -6.10
C HIS A 83 14.50 8.99 -4.94
N LEU A 84 14.66 7.79 -4.39
CA LEU A 84 15.70 7.49 -3.40
C LEU A 84 17.07 7.30 -4.04
N GLY A 85 17.14 7.03 -5.35
CA GLY A 85 18.39 6.76 -6.06
C GLY A 85 18.96 5.36 -5.80
N VAL A 86 18.08 4.38 -5.49
CA VAL A 86 18.45 3.00 -5.11
C VAL A 86 17.76 1.97 -6.01
N PRO A 87 18.29 0.73 -6.07
CA PRO A 87 17.58 -0.37 -6.75
C PRO A 87 16.19 -0.65 -6.19
N SER A 88 15.29 -1.13 -7.06
CA SER A 88 13.97 -1.62 -6.71
C SER A 88 13.82 -3.08 -7.06
N ILE A 89 13.46 -3.89 -6.10
CA ILE A 89 13.13 -5.30 -6.27
C ILE A 89 11.79 -5.61 -5.61
N TYR A 90 11.24 -6.80 -5.85
CA TYR A 90 9.97 -7.16 -5.24
C TYR A 90 9.91 -8.65 -4.85
N VAL A 91 9.03 -8.95 -3.90
CA VAL A 91 8.67 -10.31 -3.51
C VAL A 91 7.33 -10.70 -4.10
N GLU A 92 7.18 -11.97 -4.47
CA GLU A 92 5.95 -12.53 -5.02
C GLU A 92 5.41 -13.62 -4.09
N ARG A 93 4.09 -13.85 -4.10
CA ARG A 93 3.51 -14.95 -3.35
C ARG A 93 3.74 -16.28 -4.08
N GLU A 94 4.32 -17.23 -3.37
CA GLU A 94 4.51 -18.62 -3.76
C GLU A 94 4.02 -19.54 -2.65
N GLY A 95 3.03 -20.37 -2.94
CA GLY A 95 2.42 -21.21 -1.89
C GLY A 95 1.83 -20.41 -0.72
N GLY A 96 1.36 -19.18 -0.97
CA GLY A 96 0.77 -18.30 0.05
C GLY A 96 1.78 -17.43 0.82
N LYS A 97 3.08 -17.67 0.68
CA LYS A 97 4.16 -16.90 1.35
C LYS A 97 4.89 -16.00 0.37
N PHE A 98 5.41 -14.88 0.85
CA PHE A 98 6.30 -14.04 0.03
C PHE A 98 7.67 -14.67 -0.10
N ALA A 99 8.23 -14.58 -1.32
CA ALA A 99 9.56 -15.07 -1.67
C ALA A 99 10.21 -14.17 -2.73
N PHE A 100 11.54 -14.06 -2.67
CA PHE A 100 12.32 -13.47 -3.77
C PHE A 100 12.37 -14.44 -4.93
N ARG A 101 12.11 -13.93 -6.14
CA ARG A 101 12.15 -14.68 -7.40
C ARG A 101 12.94 -13.89 -8.43
N ARG A 102 12.97 -14.38 -9.69
CA ARG A 102 13.56 -13.66 -10.83
C ARG A 102 15.01 -13.24 -10.63
N ALA A 103 15.79 -14.08 -9.92
CA ALA A 103 17.18 -13.81 -9.56
C ALA A 103 17.39 -12.57 -8.67
N PHE A 104 16.33 -12.05 -8.03
CA PHE A 104 16.50 -11.02 -7.02
C PHE A 104 17.18 -11.59 -5.76
N SER A 105 18.16 -10.87 -5.27
CA SER A 105 18.88 -11.16 -4.03
C SER A 105 19.07 -9.88 -3.21
N ILE A 106 19.31 -10.05 -1.94
CA ILE A 106 19.61 -8.97 -1.00
C ILE A 106 21.01 -9.21 -0.45
N GLU A 107 21.83 -8.17 -0.42
CA GLU A 107 23.10 -8.19 0.30
C GLU A 107 22.82 -8.30 1.80
N PRO A 108 23.53 -9.21 2.51
CA PRO A 108 23.33 -9.38 3.95
C PRO A 108 23.51 -8.06 4.72
N GLY A 109 22.54 -7.70 5.54
CA GLY A 109 22.55 -6.48 6.33
C GLY A 109 22.17 -5.20 5.59
N ALA A 110 21.88 -5.27 4.27
CA ALA A 110 21.41 -4.10 3.51
C ALA A 110 20.22 -3.43 4.20
N ARG A 111 20.24 -2.11 4.27
CA ARG A 111 19.17 -1.27 4.82
C ARG A 111 18.04 -1.15 3.82
N ILE A 112 16.87 -1.64 4.19
CA ILE A 112 15.75 -1.80 3.27
C ILE A 112 14.58 -0.90 3.64
N ALA A 113 14.06 -0.17 2.65
CA ALA A 113 12.72 0.40 2.69
C ALA A 113 11.75 -0.60 2.04
N MET A 114 10.82 -1.15 2.81
CA MET A 114 9.68 -1.90 2.26
C MET A 114 8.60 -0.89 1.85
N VAL A 115 8.20 -0.91 0.58
CA VAL A 115 7.25 0.05 0.00
C VAL A 115 6.00 -0.65 -0.52
N GLU A 116 4.83 -0.23 -0.04
CA GLU A 116 3.52 -0.74 -0.42
C GLU A 116 2.63 0.38 -0.95
N ASP A 117 1.59 0.05 -1.68
CA ASP A 117 0.61 1.02 -2.17
C ASP A 117 -0.36 1.45 -1.07
N ILE A 118 -1.14 0.52 -0.52
CA ILE A 118 -2.14 0.76 0.53
C ILE A 118 -2.00 -0.32 1.61
N VAL A 119 -1.84 0.12 2.85
CA VAL A 119 -1.88 -0.77 4.01
C VAL A 119 -3.27 -0.74 4.65
N THR A 120 -3.78 -1.92 5.01
CA THR A 120 -5.04 -2.09 5.76
C THR A 120 -4.74 -2.54 7.19
N THR A 121 -4.62 -3.84 7.42
CA THR A 121 -4.26 -4.38 8.74
C THR A 121 -2.75 -4.41 9.00
N GLY A 122 -1.94 -4.29 7.95
CA GLY A 122 -0.50 -4.47 8.01
C GLY A 122 -0.03 -5.93 7.94
N LEU A 123 -0.96 -6.90 7.79
CA LEU A 123 -0.59 -8.32 7.71
C LEU A 123 0.31 -8.62 6.51
N SER A 124 -0.08 -8.18 5.31
CA SER A 124 0.72 -8.36 4.09
C SER A 124 2.09 -7.70 4.20
N SER A 125 2.12 -6.49 4.76
CA SER A 125 3.36 -5.75 5.01
C SER A 125 4.27 -6.50 5.98
N ARG A 126 3.72 -7.07 7.05
CA ARG A 126 4.48 -7.87 8.03
C ARG A 126 5.06 -9.13 7.39
N GLU A 127 4.26 -9.88 6.63
CA GLU A 127 4.72 -11.06 5.89
C GLU A 127 5.83 -10.71 4.89
N CYS A 128 5.74 -9.54 4.25
CA CYS A 128 6.79 -9.04 3.36
C CYS A 128 8.08 -8.72 4.14
N VAL A 129 7.97 -8.03 5.29
CA VAL A 129 9.09 -7.74 6.19
C VAL A 129 9.77 -9.03 6.65
N GLU A 130 9.00 -10.03 7.09
CA GLU A 130 9.52 -11.34 7.51
C GLU A 130 10.28 -12.05 6.37
N ALA A 131 9.76 -12.01 5.14
CA ALA A 131 10.43 -12.60 3.98
C ALA A 131 11.77 -11.89 3.66
N ILE A 132 11.81 -10.57 3.77
CA ILE A 132 13.03 -9.78 3.58
C ILE A 132 14.07 -10.11 4.64
N GLN A 133 13.66 -10.17 5.91
CA GLN A 133 14.54 -10.49 7.05
C GLN A 133 15.07 -11.92 6.95
N ALA A 134 14.23 -12.88 6.53
CA ALA A 134 14.65 -14.27 6.28
C ALA A 134 15.70 -14.38 5.17
N ALA A 135 15.72 -13.44 4.22
CA ALA A 135 16.74 -13.33 3.17
C ALA A 135 18.00 -12.55 3.61
N GLY A 136 18.09 -12.14 4.88
CA GLY A 136 19.25 -11.43 5.44
C GLY A 136 19.19 -9.91 5.36
N GLY A 137 18.07 -9.34 4.89
CA GLY A 137 17.88 -7.89 4.81
C GLY A 137 17.52 -7.25 6.15
N ASN A 138 17.95 -6.01 6.36
CA ASN A 138 17.58 -5.19 7.51
C ASN A 138 16.50 -4.18 7.13
N VAL A 139 15.23 -4.51 7.36
CA VAL A 139 14.11 -3.59 7.08
C VAL A 139 14.10 -2.49 8.13
N VAL A 140 14.52 -1.29 7.73
CA VAL A 140 14.61 -0.11 8.61
C VAL A 140 13.31 0.70 8.64
N VAL A 141 12.49 0.57 7.60
CA VAL A 141 11.17 1.23 7.50
C VAL A 141 10.24 0.46 6.57
N ALA A 142 8.97 0.40 6.93
CA ALA A 142 7.88 0.12 6.03
C ALA A 142 7.22 1.46 5.62
N ALA A 143 6.86 1.60 4.36
CA ALA A 143 6.27 2.81 3.83
C ALA A 143 5.06 2.51 2.94
N ALA A 144 4.04 3.37 2.95
CA ALA A 144 2.88 3.24 2.08
C ALA A 144 2.37 4.60 1.61
N ILE A 145 1.70 4.63 0.46
CA ILE A 145 1.02 5.85 0.01
C ILE A 145 -0.17 6.14 0.92
N VAL A 146 -0.97 5.12 1.25
CA VAL A 146 -2.14 5.27 2.13
C VAL A 146 -2.17 4.19 3.21
N ASP A 147 -2.34 4.63 4.45
CA ASP A 147 -2.75 3.78 5.57
C ASP A 147 -4.27 3.86 5.75
N ARG A 148 -4.97 2.76 5.47
CA ARG A 148 -6.43 2.63 5.63
C ARG A 148 -6.87 2.15 7.02
N SER A 149 -5.93 1.97 7.93
CA SER A 149 -6.22 1.46 9.26
C SER A 149 -6.58 2.55 10.28
N GLY A 150 -6.51 3.83 9.87
CA GLY A 150 -6.60 4.94 10.82
C GLY A 150 -5.40 5.01 11.77
N GLY A 151 -4.21 4.61 11.33
CA GLY A 151 -2.99 4.61 12.14
C GLY A 151 -2.79 3.36 12.99
N ARG A 152 -3.62 2.32 12.84
CA ARG A 152 -3.54 1.07 13.62
C ARG A 152 -2.67 -0.01 12.98
N ALA A 153 -2.27 0.17 11.71
CA ALA A 153 -1.43 -0.81 11.02
C ALA A 153 -0.08 -0.99 11.72
N ASN A 154 0.33 -2.24 11.86
CA ASN A 154 1.61 -2.58 12.46
C ASN A 154 2.38 -3.59 11.58
N PRO A 155 3.29 -3.12 10.72
CA PRO A 155 4.16 -3.98 9.93
C PRO A 155 5.27 -4.68 10.72
N GLY A 156 5.44 -4.39 12.01
CA GLY A 156 6.50 -4.93 12.86
C GLY A 156 7.83 -4.16 12.81
N VAL A 157 7.89 -3.09 12.04
CA VAL A 157 9.03 -2.16 11.92
C VAL A 157 8.51 -0.72 11.90
N PRO A 158 9.36 0.31 12.03
CA PRO A 158 8.93 1.71 11.87
C PRO A 158 8.11 1.89 10.60
N PHE A 159 6.97 2.57 10.70
CA PHE A 159 6.04 2.74 9.58
C PHE A 159 5.82 4.22 9.28
N VAL A 160 5.77 4.56 7.99
CA VAL A 160 5.38 5.88 7.49
C VAL A 160 4.34 5.73 6.38
N SER A 161 3.36 6.63 6.36
CA SER A 161 2.40 6.75 5.26
C SER A 161 2.21 8.21 4.87
N LEU A 162 1.90 8.50 3.61
CA LEU A 162 1.62 9.86 3.18
C LEU A 162 0.25 10.33 3.61
N ALA A 163 -0.73 9.41 3.58
CA ALA A 163 -2.07 9.68 4.07
C ALA A 163 -2.55 8.57 4.99
N THR A 164 -3.37 8.96 5.96
CA THR A 164 -4.07 8.05 6.86
C THR A 164 -5.56 8.26 6.71
N LEU A 165 -6.28 7.17 6.47
CA LEU A 165 -7.73 7.10 6.39
C LEU A 165 -8.25 6.10 7.41
N ASP A 166 -9.24 6.48 8.19
CA ASP A 166 -10.06 5.52 8.92
C ASP A 166 -11.26 5.15 8.06
N VAL A 167 -11.23 3.95 7.49
CA VAL A 167 -12.29 3.44 6.61
C VAL A 167 -12.97 2.27 7.30
N PRO A 168 -14.03 2.54 8.08
CA PRO A 168 -14.73 1.48 8.76
C PRO A 168 -15.41 0.53 7.78
N ALA A 169 -15.48 -0.74 8.18
CA ALA A 169 -16.17 -1.78 7.45
C ALA A 169 -17.15 -2.50 8.39
N TYR A 170 -18.35 -2.80 7.89
CA TYR A 170 -19.46 -3.28 8.68
C TYR A 170 -19.99 -4.61 8.13
N PRO A 171 -20.43 -5.54 8.99
CA PRO A 171 -21.24 -6.68 8.55
C PRO A 171 -22.55 -6.21 7.90
N ALA A 172 -23.10 -7.00 6.97
CA ALA A 172 -24.32 -6.66 6.24
C ALA A 172 -25.55 -6.50 7.15
N ASP A 173 -25.55 -7.16 8.29
CA ASP A 173 -26.62 -7.12 9.31
C ASP A 173 -26.42 -6.03 10.38
N ALA A 174 -25.33 -5.24 10.30
CA ALA A 174 -25.00 -4.20 11.26
C ALA A 174 -24.55 -2.89 10.57
N LEU A 175 -25.27 -2.49 9.52
CA LEU A 175 -24.96 -1.27 8.77
C LEU A 175 -25.43 -0.02 9.53
N PRO A 176 -24.61 1.06 9.55
CA PRO A 176 -25.09 2.37 9.96
C PRO A 176 -26.28 2.82 9.10
N PRO A 177 -27.28 3.52 9.68
CA PRO A 177 -28.48 3.94 8.95
C PRO A 177 -28.19 4.74 7.67
N GLU A 178 -27.20 5.62 7.72
CA GLU A 178 -26.77 6.43 6.59
C GLU A 178 -26.18 5.59 5.45
N LEU A 179 -25.49 4.50 5.76
CA LEU A 179 -24.94 3.59 4.75
C LEU A 179 -26.03 2.67 4.20
N ALA A 180 -26.93 2.19 5.06
CA ALA A 180 -28.05 1.34 4.66
C ALA A 180 -29.03 2.05 3.71
N ALA A 181 -29.12 3.39 3.77
CA ALA A 181 -29.96 4.19 2.89
C ALA A 181 -29.45 4.30 1.44
N ILE A 182 -28.18 3.95 1.19
CA ILE A 182 -27.54 4.01 -0.13
C ILE A 182 -27.57 2.60 -0.75
N PRO A 183 -27.99 2.43 -2.01
CA PRO A 183 -27.88 1.14 -2.69
C PRO A 183 -26.44 0.62 -2.70
N ALA A 184 -26.23 -0.65 -2.32
CA ALA A 184 -24.92 -1.26 -2.28
C ALA A 184 -24.41 -1.57 -3.70
N GLU A 185 -23.15 -1.25 -3.95
CA GLU A 185 -22.42 -1.53 -5.19
C GLU A 185 -21.31 -2.54 -4.93
N ASP A 186 -21.18 -3.57 -5.78
CA ASP A 186 -19.99 -4.43 -5.82
C ASP A 186 -19.00 -3.87 -6.85
N PRO A 187 -17.91 -3.23 -6.45
CA PRO A 187 -16.96 -2.59 -7.36
C PRO A 187 -16.11 -3.58 -8.19
N GLY A 188 -16.31 -4.89 -8.02
CA GLY A 188 -15.78 -5.90 -8.93
C GLY A 188 -14.27 -6.10 -8.92
N SER A 189 -13.57 -5.76 -7.85
CA SER A 189 -12.10 -5.75 -7.79
C SER A 189 -11.41 -7.12 -7.95
N ARG A 190 -12.19 -8.23 -8.03
CA ARG A 190 -11.69 -9.62 -8.16
C ARG A 190 -12.42 -10.49 -9.16
N ARG A 191 -13.41 -10.00 -9.88
CA ARG A 191 -14.06 -10.79 -10.94
C ARG A 191 -13.32 -10.65 -12.27
N LEU A 192 -12.21 -11.38 -12.41
CA LEU A 192 -11.89 -11.99 -13.69
C LEU A 192 -12.78 -13.25 -13.74
N ASN A 193 -13.99 -13.11 -14.22
CA ASN A 193 -14.75 -14.25 -14.71
C ASN A 193 -14.02 -14.71 -15.98
N GLY A 194 -13.22 -15.80 -15.86
CA GLY A 194 -12.81 -16.62 -16.98
C GLY A 194 -13.99 -17.39 -17.51
#